data_a00f808356503e01720ead2871a594cc
#
_entry.id   a00f808356503e01720ead2871a594cc
#
_cell.length_a   1.000
_cell.length_b   1.000
_cell.length_c   1.000
_cell.angle_alpha   90.00
_cell.angle_beta   90.00
_cell.angle_gamma   90.00
#
_symmetry.space_group_name_H-M   'P 1'
#
loop_
_entity.id
_entity.type
_entity.pdbx_description
1 polymer ?
#
loop_
_entity_poly.entity_id
_entity_poly.type
_entity_poly.pdbx_seq_one_letter_code
_entity_poly.pdbx_strand_id
1 'polypeptide(L)'
;VVYTWKDEKSGGTRISDPEKAKQIAEKAKRYPLVLQNVEKKKKQKEAPLLYDLTELQRDASARFGYSAKQTLNLMQSLYETHKVLTYPRTDSRYLTKDIVPTLKERLDAVSIGPYKALAQQAKRSPLNGKLSFVNDAKVSDHHAIIPTEQYVQLSALSNEERRIYDLVVRRFLAVLLPPCVYEETVIRASIEKECFTARGKRMVEKGWQEAYEDNRYDEEDEAKEEVREQNLPLLEAGMKIGQPKISLREGKTKPPAHFTEGTLLSAMENPVRYMENRDSSLVKTIGEAGGLGTVATRADIIEKLFRSFLLEKKGNEIYLTSKARQLLKLVPADLKKPELTASWEMQLNDIAKGKKRRDVFMEEIRSYSVELNDEIKTEEGTF
;
A
#
# COMPACT_ATOMS: atom_id res chain seq x y z
N VAL A 1 -29.67 -10.01 5.34
CA VAL A 1 -29.02 -8.96 4.54
C VAL A 1 -28.99 -7.66 5.34
N VAL A 2 -27.85 -7.00 5.39
CA VAL A 2 -27.68 -5.70 6.05
C VAL A 2 -27.70 -4.62 4.98
N TYR A 3 -28.62 -3.68 5.14
CA TYR A 3 -28.73 -2.50 4.28
C TYR A 3 -28.21 -1.28 5.08
N THR A 4 -27.40 -0.45 4.42
CA THR A 4 -26.89 0.80 5.00
C THR A 4 -27.59 1.97 4.34
N TRP A 5 -28.06 2.92 5.14
CA TRP A 5 -28.61 4.18 4.62
C TRP A 5 -27.55 4.94 3.83
N LYS A 6 -27.97 5.58 2.75
CA LYS A 6 -27.11 6.35 1.87
C LYS A 6 -27.78 7.66 1.47
N ASP A 7 -27.08 8.76 1.66
CA ASP A 7 -27.54 10.06 1.17
C ASP A 7 -27.43 10.10 -0.37
N GLU A 8 -28.51 10.40 -1.04
CA GLU A 8 -28.53 10.42 -2.51
C GLU A 8 -27.70 11.56 -3.11
N LYS A 9 -27.56 12.68 -2.39
CA LYS A 9 -26.84 13.85 -2.91
C LYS A 9 -25.35 13.76 -2.69
N SER A 10 -24.92 13.41 -1.49
CA SER A 10 -23.49 13.32 -1.14
C SER A 10 -22.91 11.94 -1.36
N GLY A 11 -23.75 10.90 -1.45
CA GLY A 11 -23.31 9.50 -1.49
C GLY A 11 -22.81 8.98 -0.14
N GLY A 12 -22.84 9.81 0.93
CA GLY A 12 -22.37 9.45 2.25
C GLY A 12 -23.30 8.50 2.99
N THR A 13 -22.74 7.74 3.91
CA THR A 13 -23.44 6.76 4.74
C THR A 13 -23.59 7.23 6.21
N ARG A 14 -23.11 8.42 6.52
CA ARG A 14 -23.12 9.00 7.85
C ARG A 14 -24.10 10.18 7.95
N ILE A 15 -24.80 10.24 9.05
CA ILE A 15 -25.73 11.33 9.37
C ILE A 15 -25.14 12.06 10.57
N SER A 16 -24.78 13.33 10.40
CA SER A 16 -24.19 14.15 11.46
C SER A 16 -25.24 14.70 12.44
N ASP A 17 -26.51 14.78 12.01
CA ASP A 17 -27.61 15.24 12.83
C ASP A 17 -28.34 14.07 13.51
N PRO A 18 -28.28 13.94 14.85
CA PRO A 18 -28.89 12.85 15.58
C PRO A 18 -30.43 12.80 15.44
N GLU A 19 -31.09 13.96 15.34
CA GLU A 19 -32.56 14.02 15.23
C GLU A 19 -33.00 13.53 13.85
N LYS A 20 -32.30 13.93 12.79
CA LYS A 20 -32.52 13.40 11.44
C LYS A 20 -32.32 11.88 11.40
N ALA A 21 -31.28 11.38 12.06
CA ALA A 21 -31.01 9.94 12.13
C ALA A 21 -32.15 9.18 12.82
N LYS A 22 -32.67 9.69 13.94
CA LYS A 22 -33.82 9.11 14.64
C LYS A 22 -35.09 9.15 13.79
N GLN A 23 -35.36 10.25 13.09
CA GLN A 23 -36.53 10.36 12.20
C GLN A 23 -36.50 9.33 11.08
N ILE A 24 -35.33 9.13 10.44
CA ILE A 24 -35.13 8.11 9.40
C ILE A 24 -35.34 6.72 9.99
N ALA A 25 -34.78 6.44 11.17
CA ALA A 25 -34.96 5.15 11.85
C ALA A 25 -36.43 4.86 12.20
N GLU A 26 -37.19 5.85 12.70
CA GLU A 26 -38.61 5.68 13.00
C GLU A 26 -39.45 5.47 11.72
N LYS A 27 -39.17 6.19 10.65
CA LYS A 27 -39.81 5.94 9.35
C LYS A 27 -39.53 4.50 8.86
N ALA A 28 -38.27 4.09 8.97
CA ALA A 28 -37.86 2.77 8.51
C ALA A 28 -38.49 1.61 9.27
N LYS A 29 -38.91 1.81 10.52
CA LYS A 29 -39.68 0.83 11.30
C LYS A 29 -41.14 0.67 10.84
N ARG A 30 -41.73 1.71 10.23
CA ARG A 30 -43.15 1.75 9.88
C ARG A 30 -43.45 1.24 8.48
N TYR A 31 -42.52 1.37 7.56
CA TYR A 31 -42.73 1.09 6.15
C TYR A 31 -41.85 -0.08 5.66
N PRO A 32 -42.30 -0.85 4.67
CA PRO A 32 -41.51 -1.93 4.10
C PRO A 32 -40.35 -1.37 3.30
N LEU A 33 -39.25 -2.11 3.27
CA LEU A 33 -38.11 -1.87 2.40
C LEU A 33 -38.45 -2.40 1.00
N VAL A 34 -38.41 -1.54 -0.01
CA VAL A 34 -38.67 -1.89 -1.40
C VAL A 34 -37.39 -1.93 -2.20
N LEU A 35 -37.09 -3.05 -2.85
CA LEU A 35 -35.90 -3.18 -3.69
C LEU A 35 -36.15 -2.45 -5.02
N GLN A 36 -35.35 -1.41 -5.26
CA GLN A 36 -35.47 -0.60 -6.47
C GLN A 36 -34.65 -1.19 -7.62
N ASN A 37 -33.44 -1.66 -7.31
CA ASN A 37 -32.55 -2.23 -8.31
C ASN A 37 -31.65 -3.29 -7.67
N VAL A 38 -31.40 -4.35 -8.43
CA VAL A 38 -30.45 -5.41 -8.07
C VAL A 38 -29.50 -5.58 -9.24
N GLU A 39 -28.29 -5.10 -9.10
CA GLU A 39 -27.26 -5.15 -10.13
C GLU A 39 -26.22 -6.21 -9.78
N LYS A 40 -25.98 -7.17 -10.68
CA LYS A 40 -24.94 -8.19 -10.56
C LYS A 40 -23.89 -7.99 -11.63
N LYS A 41 -22.63 -7.92 -11.22
CA LYS A 41 -21.50 -7.77 -12.14
C LYS A 41 -20.42 -8.77 -11.81
N LYS A 42 -19.95 -9.53 -12.79
CA LYS A 42 -18.69 -10.25 -12.67
C LYS A 42 -17.54 -9.28 -12.80
N LYS A 43 -16.62 -9.32 -11.85
CA LYS A 43 -15.39 -8.54 -11.81
C LYS A 43 -14.19 -9.46 -11.74
N GLN A 44 -13.10 -9.02 -12.31
CA GLN A 44 -11.79 -9.67 -12.22
C GLN A 44 -10.85 -8.76 -11.44
N LYS A 45 -10.01 -9.37 -10.61
CA LYS A 45 -8.94 -8.68 -9.89
C LYS A 45 -7.63 -9.38 -10.20
N GLU A 46 -6.71 -8.63 -10.79
CA GLU A 46 -5.36 -9.11 -11.08
C GLU A 46 -4.57 -9.28 -9.79
N ALA A 47 -3.53 -10.13 -9.84
CA ALA A 47 -2.59 -10.25 -8.74
C ALA A 47 -1.87 -8.93 -8.48
N PRO A 48 -1.53 -8.62 -7.22
CA PRO A 48 -0.61 -7.52 -6.93
C PRO A 48 0.71 -7.73 -7.70
N LEU A 49 1.33 -6.64 -8.18
CA LEU A 49 2.62 -6.72 -8.87
C LEU A 49 3.69 -7.37 -7.98
N LEU A 50 4.78 -7.78 -8.59
CA LEU A 50 5.96 -8.30 -7.89
C LEU A 50 6.46 -7.31 -6.83
N TYR A 51 7.33 -7.77 -5.94
CA TYR A 51 7.92 -6.93 -4.91
C TYR A 51 9.06 -6.08 -5.45
N ASP A 52 9.03 -4.78 -5.14
CA ASP A 52 10.20 -3.98 -4.87
C ASP A 52 10.59 -4.09 -3.38
N LEU A 53 11.67 -3.45 -2.97
CA LEU A 53 12.10 -3.51 -1.57
C LEU A 53 11.10 -2.85 -0.62
N THR A 54 10.56 -1.69 -0.98
CA THR A 54 9.63 -0.94 -0.12
C THR A 54 8.35 -1.73 0.16
N GLU A 55 7.76 -2.32 -0.87
CA GLU A 55 6.55 -3.13 -0.72
C GLU A 55 6.80 -4.39 0.12
N LEU A 56 7.95 -5.05 -0.08
CA LEU A 56 8.33 -6.19 0.75
C LEU A 56 8.54 -5.81 2.22
N GLN A 57 9.18 -4.67 2.49
CA GLN A 57 9.34 -4.15 3.84
C GLN A 57 8.00 -3.82 4.50
N ARG A 58 7.04 -3.28 3.73
CA ARG A 58 5.68 -3.00 4.21
C ARG A 58 4.93 -4.27 4.60
N ASP A 59 4.94 -5.28 3.72
CA ASP A 59 4.29 -6.56 3.98
C ASP A 59 4.95 -7.30 5.17
N ALA A 60 6.27 -7.28 5.26
CA ALA A 60 7.00 -7.87 6.38
C ALA A 60 6.70 -7.15 7.71
N SER A 61 6.60 -5.83 7.69
CA SER A 61 6.22 -5.03 8.86
C SER A 61 4.78 -5.32 9.29
N ALA A 62 3.84 -5.35 8.35
CA ALA A 62 2.43 -5.59 8.65
C ALA A 62 2.18 -7.01 9.20
N ARG A 63 2.85 -8.02 8.64
CA ARG A 63 2.60 -9.44 8.98
C ARG A 63 3.41 -9.94 10.16
N PHE A 64 4.66 -9.50 10.28
CA PHE A 64 5.62 -10.05 11.22
C PHE A 64 6.16 -9.03 12.22
N GLY A 65 5.82 -7.74 12.05
CA GLY A 65 6.37 -6.65 12.86
C GLY A 65 7.85 -6.38 12.59
N TYR A 66 8.40 -6.87 11.47
CA TYR A 66 9.82 -6.66 11.13
C TYR A 66 10.09 -5.20 10.81
N SER A 67 11.25 -4.72 11.24
CA SER A 67 11.71 -3.40 10.83
C SER A 67 12.15 -3.40 9.36
N ALA A 68 12.17 -2.21 8.75
CA ALA A 68 12.66 -2.04 7.39
C ALA A 68 14.11 -2.54 7.27
N LYS A 69 14.95 -2.25 8.27
CA LYS A 69 16.35 -2.68 8.31
C LYS A 69 16.49 -4.19 8.48
N GLN A 70 15.70 -4.79 9.37
CA GLN A 70 15.67 -6.26 9.56
C GLN A 70 15.28 -6.95 8.26
N THR A 71 14.24 -6.49 7.59
CA THR A 71 13.80 -7.05 6.31
C THR A 71 14.89 -6.98 5.25
N LEU A 72 15.58 -5.82 5.13
CA LEU A 72 16.69 -5.66 4.20
C LEU A 72 17.85 -6.63 4.51
N ASN A 73 18.22 -6.79 5.78
CA ASN A 73 19.29 -7.70 6.18
C ASN A 73 18.95 -9.17 5.83
N LEU A 74 17.70 -9.59 6.09
CA LEU A 74 17.22 -10.93 5.74
C LEU A 74 17.24 -11.14 4.21
N MET A 75 16.82 -10.13 3.46
CA MET A 75 16.90 -10.16 2.00
C MET A 75 18.32 -10.26 1.48
N GLN A 76 19.27 -9.50 2.07
CA GLN A 76 20.67 -9.59 1.71
C GLN A 76 21.24 -10.98 1.97
N SER A 77 20.91 -11.62 3.08
CA SER A 77 21.29 -13.01 3.34
C SER A 77 20.72 -13.98 2.30
N LEU A 78 19.45 -13.85 1.93
CA LEU A 78 18.80 -14.68 0.90
C LEU A 78 19.40 -14.47 -0.49
N TYR A 79 19.90 -13.27 -0.79
CA TYR A 79 20.57 -12.94 -2.03
C TYR A 79 22.05 -13.35 -2.05
N GLU A 80 22.84 -12.95 -1.04
CA GLU A 80 24.30 -13.08 -1.04
C GLU A 80 24.74 -14.48 -0.60
N THR A 81 24.16 -15.00 0.48
CA THR A 81 24.55 -16.27 1.09
C THR A 81 23.83 -17.45 0.47
N HIS A 82 22.50 -17.40 0.45
CA HIS A 82 21.66 -18.51 -0.06
C HIS A 82 21.49 -18.45 -1.58
N LYS A 83 21.62 -17.29 -2.22
CA LYS A 83 21.48 -17.03 -3.67
C LYS A 83 20.14 -17.45 -4.25
N VAL A 84 19.09 -17.49 -3.40
CA VAL A 84 17.75 -17.97 -3.77
C VAL A 84 16.78 -16.85 -4.17
N LEU A 85 17.13 -15.59 -3.95
CA LEU A 85 16.38 -14.41 -4.39
C LEU A 85 17.28 -13.47 -5.21
N THR A 86 16.65 -12.63 -6.04
CA THR A 86 17.36 -11.61 -6.83
C THR A 86 17.74 -10.41 -5.98
N TYR A 87 18.47 -9.45 -6.56
CA TYR A 87 19.01 -8.29 -5.88
C TYR A 87 17.94 -7.51 -5.10
N PRO A 88 18.15 -7.22 -3.79
CA PRO A 88 17.11 -6.70 -2.92
C PRO A 88 16.81 -5.21 -3.09
N ARG A 89 17.79 -4.39 -3.53
CA ARG A 89 17.64 -2.93 -3.55
C ARG A 89 17.12 -2.44 -4.90
N THR A 90 15.90 -2.79 -5.21
CA THR A 90 15.20 -2.38 -6.44
C THR A 90 13.93 -1.61 -6.11
N ASP A 91 13.61 -0.62 -6.93
CA ASP A 91 12.37 0.15 -6.95
C ASP A 91 11.38 -0.37 -8.00
N SER A 92 11.81 -1.34 -8.82
CA SER A 92 10.94 -1.91 -9.85
C SER A 92 10.10 -3.06 -9.31
N ARG A 93 8.86 -3.10 -9.77
CA ARG A 93 7.89 -4.19 -9.55
C ARG A 93 7.63 -4.99 -10.84
N TYR A 94 8.50 -4.79 -11.84
CA TYR A 94 8.38 -5.37 -13.17
C TYR A 94 9.62 -6.19 -13.52
N LEU A 95 9.44 -7.11 -14.46
CA LEU A 95 10.52 -7.85 -15.10
C LEU A 95 10.79 -7.29 -16.51
N THR A 96 11.99 -7.50 -16.98
CA THR A 96 12.37 -7.27 -18.37
C THR A 96 12.08 -8.51 -19.23
N LYS A 97 12.01 -8.34 -20.55
CA LYS A 97 11.70 -9.43 -21.48
C LYS A 97 12.76 -10.52 -21.50
N ASP A 98 14.02 -10.19 -21.23
CA ASP A 98 15.14 -11.14 -21.16
C ASP A 98 15.02 -12.12 -19.98
N ILE A 99 14.27 -11.76 -18.91
CA ILE A 99 13.99 -12.64 -17.78
C ILE A 99 12.92 -13.70 -18.12
N VAL A 100 12.02 -13.41 -19.06
CA VAL A 100 10.88 -14.30 -19.36
C VAL A 100 11.31 -15.74 -19.72
N PRO A 101 12.37 -16.00 -20.53
CA PRO A 101 12.84 -17.36 -20.81
C PRO A 101 13.24 -18.15 -19.56
N THR A 102 13.72 -17.48 -18.50
CA THR A 102 14.18 -18.13 -17.27
C THR A 102 13.05 -18.50 -16.31
N LEU A 103 11.82 -18.00 -16.52
CA LEU A 103 10.69 -18.21 -15.60
C LEU A 103 10.38 -19.69 -15.38
N LYS A 104 10.57 -20.54 -16.38
CA LYS A 104 10.33 -21.97 -16.26
C LYS A 104 11.30 -22.63 -15.27
N GLU A 105 12.59 -22.31 -15.37
CA GLU A 105 13.62 -22.84 -14.47
C GLU A 105 13.40 -22.32 -13.04
N ARG A 106 13.01 -21.06 -12.88
CA ARG A 106 12.65 -20.48 -11.57
C ARG A 106 11.45 -21.18 -10.95
N LEU A 107 10.42 -21.50 -11.75
CA LEU A 107 9.27 -22.30 -11.31
C LEU A 107 9.68 -23.74 -10.93
N ASP A 108 10.66 -24.33 -11.62
CA ASP A 108 11.20 -25.63 -11.23
C ASP A 108 11.93 -25.54 -9.90
N ALA A 109 12.75 -24.51 -9.69
CA ALA A 109 13.51 -24.30 -8.45
C ALA A 109 12.62 -24.11 -7.22
N VAL A 110 11.49 -23.39 -7.35
CA VAL A 110 10.54 -23.18 -6.25
C VAL A 110 9.52 -24.30 -6.10
N SER A 111 9.51 -25.32 -6.97
CA SER A 111 8.52 -26.43 -6.96
C SER A 111 8.78 -27.45 -5.86
N ILE A 112 8.91 -26.98 -4.62
CA ILE A 112 9.20 -27.82 -3.44
C ILE A 112 8.19 -27.53 -2.30
N GLY A 113 8.05 -28.49 -1.40
CA GLY A 113 7.23 -28.34 -0.19
C GLY A 113 5.86 -27.72 -0.47
N PRO A 114 5.49 -26.65 0.24
CA PRO A 114 4.16 -26.03 0.13
C PRO A 114 3.92 -25.33 -1.22
N TYR A 115 4.95 -25.03 -2.00
CA TYR A 115 4.83 -24.32 -3.27
C TYR A 115 4.62 -25.21 -4.48
N LYS A 116 4.82 -26.55 -4.33
CA LYS A 116 4.82 -27.51 -5.45
C LYS A 116 3.55 -27.45 -6.30
N ALA A 117 2.39 -27.51 -5.67
CA ALA A 117 1.11 -27.51 -6.38
C ALA A 117 0.90 -26.18 -7.16
N LEU A 118 1.18 -25.05 -6.51
CA LEU A 118 1.05 -23.71 -7.11
C LEU A 118 2.03 -23.51 -8.27
N ALA A 119 3.28 -23.95 -8.12
CA ALA A 119 4.28 -23.88 -9.18
C ALA A 119 3.87 -24.71 -10.41
N GLN A 120 3.30 -25.90 -10.19
CA GLN A 120 2.78 -26.73 -11.27
C GLN A 120 1.58 -26.08 -11.98
N GLN A 121 0.72 -25.40 -11.24
CA GLN A 121 -0.39 -24.66 -11.81
C GLN A 121 0.12 -23.45 -12.64
N ALA A 122 1.05 -22.67 -12.10
CA ALA A 122 1.67 -21.53 -12.77
C ALA A 122 2.38 -21.92 -14.08
N LYS A 123 2.98 -23.11 -14.16
CA LYS A 123 3.61 -23.63 -15.40
C LYS A 123 2.63 -23.88 -16.54
N ARG A 124 1.33 -24.00 -16.26
CA ARG A 124 0.29 -24.17 -17.29
C ARG A 124 -0.08 -22.83 -17.95
N SER A 125 0.25 -21.71 -17.32
CA SER A 125 0.03 -20.37 -17.88
C SER A 125 1.00 -20.08 -19.01
N PRO A 126 0.61 -19.32 -20.04
CA PRO A 126 1.51 -18.95 -21.13
C PRO A 126 2.61 -18.00 -20.62
N LEU A 127 3.84 -18.51 -20.53
CA LEU A 127 5.00 -17.74 -20.10
C LEU A 127 5.60 -17.00 -21.32
N ASN A 128 5.11 -15.80 -21.60
CA ASN A 128 5.55 -14.99 -22.74
C ASN A 128 5.70 -13.51 -22.36
N GLY A 129 6.25 -12.69 -23.25
CA GLY A 129 6.49 -11.26 -23.01
C GLY A 129 5.24 -10.37 -22.93
N LYS A 130 4.02 -10.94 -22.96
CA LYS A 130 2.75 -10.22 -22.82
C LYS A 130 2.19 -10.25 -21.38
N LEU A 131 2.96 -10.78 -20.44
CA LEU A 131 2.59 -10.81 -19.03
C LEU A 131 2.51 -9.37 -18.47
N SER A 132 1.48 -9.07 -17.68
CA SER A 132 1.19 -7.72 -17.17
C SER A 132 2.32 -7.12 -16.31
N PHE A 133 3.15 -7.98 -15.72
CA PHE A 133 4.31 -7.62 -14.90
C PHE A 133 5.64 -7.61 -15.69
N VAL A 134 5.60 -7.72 -17.02
CA VAL A 134 6.78 -7.60 -17.90
C VAL A 134 6.72 -6.28 -18.63
N ASN A 135 7.67 -5.38 -18.32
CA ASN A 135 7.72 -4.05 -18.94
C ASN A 135 9.12 -3.45 -18.80
N ASP A 136 9.91 -3.48 -19.90
CA ASP A 136 11.27 -2.96 -19.94
C ASP A 136 11.37 -1.47 -19.55
N ALA A 137 10.36 -0.66 -19.91
CA ALA A 137 10.36 0.78 -19.63
C ALA A 137 10.14 1.11 -18.14
N LYS A 138 9.73 0.14 -17.32
CA LYS A 138 9.53 0.27 -15.87
C LYS A 138 10.61 -0.42 -15.05
N VAL A 139 11.69 -0.80 -15.67
CA VAL A 139 12.90 -1.36 -15.03
C VAL A 139 14.05 -0.43 -15.36
N SER A 140 14.66 0.16 -14.33
CA SER A 140 15.84 1.01 -14.49
C SER A 140 17.11 0.17 -14.45
N ASP A 141 17.67 -0.03 -13.26
CA ASP A 141 18.91 -0.78 -13.05
C ASP A 141 18.66 -2.26 -12.71
N HIS A 142 17.61 -2.52 -11.95
CA HIS A 142 17.27 -3.84 -11.44
C HIS A 142 15.77 -4.12 -11.59
N HIS A 143 15.43 -5.34 -12.01
CA HIS A 143 14.04 -5.79 -12.03
C HIS A 143 13.52 -6.13 -10.63
N ALA A 144 12.24 -6.45 -10.52
CA ALA A 144 11.57 -6.84 -9.28
C ALA A 144 12.28 -8.00 -8.56
N ILE A 145 12.03 -8.09 -7.25
CA ILE A 145 12.52 -9.19 -6.41
C ILE A 145 11.73 -10.46 -6.72
N ILE A 146 12.44 -11.49 -7.20
CA ILE A 146 11.88 -12.80 -7.53
C ILE A 146 12.84 -13.94 -7.10
N PRO A 147 12.35 -15.19 -7.02
CA PRO A 147 13.25 -16.34 -6.86
C PRO A 147 14.23 -16.47 -8.01
N THR A 148 15.43 -16.98 -7.72
CA THR A 148 16.42 -17.37 -8.74
C THR A 148 16.14 -18.79 -9.23
N GLU A 149 17.00 -19.28 -10.12
CA GLU A 149 17.01 -20.66 -10.60
C GLU A 149 17.64 -21.64 -9.58
N GLN A 150 18.17 -21.11 -8.47
CA GLN A 150 18.80 -21.89 -7.42
C GLN A 150 17.74 -22.64 -6.59
N TYR A 151 17.90 -23.95 -6.46
CA TYR A 151 17.08 -24.78 -5.59
C TYR A 151 17.30 -24.40 -4.13
N VAL A 152 16.23 -24.06 -3.42
CA VAL A 152 16.30 -23.71 -2.01
C VAL A 152 16.28 -24.95 -1.12
N GLN A 153 17.15 -24.94 -0.12
CA GLN A 153 17.10 -25.90 0.98
C GLN A 153 16.39 -25.25 2.18
N LEU A 154 15.07 -25.41 2.25
CA LEU A 154 14.24 -24.71 3.26
C LEU A 154 14.70 -24.96 4.70
N SER A 155 15.31 -26.13 5.01
CA SER A 155 15.86 -26.44 6.32
C SER A 155 17.12 -25.62 6.67
N ALA A 156 17.83 -25.08 5.68
CA ALA A 156 19.00 -24.24 5.88
C ALA A 156 18.65 -22.78 6.17
N LEU A 157 17.40 -22.37 5.89
CA LEU A 157 16.93 -21.02 6.19
C LEU A 157 16.51 -20.90 7.65
N SER A 158 16.85 -19.80 8.30
CA SER A 158 16.26 -19.41 9.59
C SER A 158 14.74 -19.22 9.45
N ASN A 159 14.03 -19.22 10.56
CA ASN A 159 12.57 -18.98 10.53
C ASN A 159 12.23 -17.59 9.95
N GLU A 160 13.05 -16.59 10.20
CA GLU A 160 12.84 -15.23 9.70
C GLU A 160 13.13 -15.14 8.20
N GLU A 161 14.23 -15.73 7.72
CA GLU A 161 14.55 -15.83 6.29
C GLU A 161 13.47 -16.61 5.53
N ARG A 162 12.97 -17.69 6.12
CA ARG A 162 11.89 -18.49 5.54
C ARG A 162 10.60 -17.69 5.36
N ARG A 163 10.26 -16.81 6.30
CA ARG A 163 9.09 -15.93 6.20
C ARG A 163 9.24 -14.92 5.05
N ILE A 164 10.42 -14.32 4.89
CA ILE A 164 10.68 -13.39 3.78
C ILE A 164 10.69 -14.14 2.44
N TYR A 165 11.33 -15.30 2.39
CA TYR A 165 11.33 -16.15 1.20
C TYR A 165 9.91 -16.55 0.79
N ASP A 166 9.06 -16.94 1.76
CA ASP A 166 7.64 -17.29 1.53
C ASP A 166 6.86 -16.13 0.91
N LEU A 167 7.03 -14.89 1.42
CA LEU A 167 6.38 -13.71 0.83
C LEU A 167 6.74 -13.56 -0.65
N VAL A 168 8.03 -13.63 -0.98
CA VAL A 168 8.51 -13.42 -2.35
C VAL A 168 8.04 -14.54 -3.26
N VAL A 169 8.16 -15.82 -2.85
CA VAL A 169 7.74 -16.96 -3.67
C VAL A 169 6.23 -16.94 -3.92
N ARG A 170 5.42 -16.68 -2.90
CA ARG A 170 3.95 -16.61 -3.06
C ARG A 170 3.55 -15.46 -3.99
N ARG A 171 4.19 -14.29 -3.90
CA ARG A 171 3.95 -13.16 -4.80
C ARG A 171 4.37 -13.50 -6.24
N PHE A 172 5.50 -14.16 -6.41
CA PHE A 172 5.97 -14.63 -7.72
C PHE A 172 5.02 -15.64 -8.35
N LEU A 173 4.51 -16.60 -7.57
CA LEU A 173 3.53 -17.56 -8.05
C LEU A 173 2.18 -16.89 -8.35
N ALA A 174 1.73 -15.96 -7.52
CA ALA A 174 0.46 -15.26 -7.68
C ALA A 174 0.36 -14.51 -9.02
N VAL A 175 1.42 -13.78 -9.43
CA VAL A 175 1.39 -13.04 -10.70
C VAL A 175 1.34 -13.94 -11.94
N LEU A 176 1.67 -15.23 -11.78
CA LEU A 176 1.64 -16.23 -12.83
C LEU A 176 0.34 -17.05 -12.86
N LEU A 177 -0.51 -16.86 -11.87
CA LEU A 177 -1.85 -17.49 -11.80
C LEU A 177 -2.90 -16.59 -12.46
N PRO A 178 -4.04 -17.16 -12.89
CA PRO A 178 -5.12 -16.38 -13.48
C PRO A 178 -5.70 -15.35 -12.49
N PRO A 179 -6.35 -14.29 -12.98
CA PRO A 179 -7.07 -13.33 -12.14
C PRO A 179 -8.08 -14.02 -11.22
N CYS A 180 -8.31 -13.46 -10.05
CA CYS A 180 -9.44 -13.88 -9.24
C CYS A 180 -10.74 -13.31 -9.84
N VAL A 181 -11.79 -14.12 -9.87
CA VAL A 181 -13.10 -13.74 -10.40
C VAL A 181 -14.12 -13.75 -9.28
N TYR A 182 -14.83 -12.64 -9.12
CA TYR A 182 -15.92 -12.52 -8.16
C TYR A 182 -17.16 -11.87 -8.77
N GLU A 183 -18.31 -12.22 -8.23
CA GLU A 183 -19.59 -11.60 -8.56
C GLU A 183 -19.91 -10.58 -7.47
N GLU A 184 -19.98 -9.31 -7.85
CA GLU A 184 -20.45 -8.24 -6.99
C GLU A 184 -21.96 -8.03 -7.23
N THR A 185 -22.72 -8.04 -6.15
CA THR A 185 -24.16 -7.70 -6.18
C THR A 185 -24.34 -6.40 -5.40
N VAL A 186 -24.92 -5.40 -6.06
CA VAL A 186 -25.30 -4.13 -5.43
C VAL A 186 -26.80 -4.02 -5.47
N ILE A 187 -27.41 -3.87 -4.30
CA ILE A 187 -28.85 -3.69 -4.14
C ILE A 187 -29.09 -2.24 -3.71
N ARG A 188 -29.94 -1.58 -4.46
CA ARG A 188 -30.53 -0.30 -4.07
C ARG A 188 -31.95 -0.53 -3.63
N ALA A 189 -32.28 -0.06 -2.45
CA ALA A 189 -33.62 -0.18 -1.87
C ALA A 189 -34.05 1.15 -1.29
N SER A 190 -35.35 1.34 -1.12
CA SER A 190 -35.90 2.53 -0.51
C SER A 190 -36.92 2.19 0.58
N ILE A 191 -37.01 3.06 1.55
CA ILE A 191 -38.12 3.17 2.48
C ILE A 191 -38.66 4.57 2.30
N GLU A 192 -39.81 4.71 1.67
CA GLU A 192 -40.34 6.00 1.17
C GLU A 192 -39.30 6.74 0.31
N LYS A 193 -38.77 7.89 0.80
CA LYS A 193 -37.75 8.72 0.13
C LYS A 193 -36.34 8.48 0.61
N GLU A 194 -36.16 7.55 1.55
CA GLU A 194 -34.82 7.26 2.10
C GLU A 194 -34.18 6.11 1.33
N CYS A 195 -32.96 6.31 0.89
CA CYS A 195 -32.21 5.33 0.10
C CYS A 195 -31.36 4.44 1.01
N PHE A 196 -31.37 3.14 0.73
CA PHE A 196 -30.56 2.12 1.40
C PHE A 196 -29.82 1.30 0.39
N THR A 197 -28.61 0.89 0.71
CA THR A 197 -27.79 0.04 -0.16
C THR A 197 -27.30 -1.18 0.59
N ALA A 198 -27.26 -2.32 -0.10
CA ALA A 198 -26.54 -3.50 0.34
C ALA A 198 -25.55 -3.91 -0.74
N ARG A 199 -24.38 -4.38 -0.34
CA ARG A 199 -23.38 -4.95 -1.24
C ARG A 199 -23.06 -6.38 -0.80
N GLY A 200 -22.92 -7.27 -1.77
CA GLY A 200 -22.45 -8.63 -1.55
C GLY A 200 -21.38 -8.95 -2.57
N LYS A 201 -20.43 -9.79 -2.15
CA LYS A 201 -19.37 -10.31 -3.01
C LYS A 201 -19.33 -11.82 -2.85
N ARG A 202 -19.38 -12.50 -3.96
CA ARG A 202 -19.28 -13.97 -4.00
C ARG A 202 -18.08 -14.34 -4.86
N MET A 203 -17.11 -15.02 -4.27
CA MET A 203 -15.97 -15.57 -5.00
C MET A 203 -16.47 -16.65 -5.97
N VAL A 204 -16.08 -16.51 -7.24
CA VAL A 204 -16.39 -17.49 -8.32
C VAL A 204 -15.15 -18.34 -8.59
N GLU A 205 -14.01 -17.71 -8.78
CA GLU A 205 -12.72 -18.37 -9.00
C GLU A 205 -11.65 -17.67 -8.15
N LYS A 206 -10.94 -18.43 -7.33
CA LYS A 206 -9.87 -17.88 -6.46
C LYS A 206 -8.70 -17.31 -7.24
N GLY A 207 -8.32 -17.97 -8.37
CA GLY A 207 -7.21 -17.53 -9.18
C GLY A 207 -5.93 -17.35 -8.35
N TRP A 208 -5.26 -16.21 -8.50
CA TRP A 208 -4.02 -15.90 -7.78
C TRP A 208 -4.14 -15.93 -6.24
N GLN A 209 -5.34 -15.78 -5.69
CA GLN A 209 -5.52 -15.85 -4.23
C GLN A 209 -5.24 -17.25 -3.66
N GLU A 210 -5.21 -18.29 -4.51
CA GLU A 210 -4.77 -19.63 -4.10
C GLU A 210 -3.30 -19.66 -3.61
N ALA A 211 -2.49 -18.69 -4.03
CA ALA A 211 -1.12 -18.54 -3.55
C ALA A 211 -1.04 -18.15 -2.06
N TYR A 212 -2.12 -17.63 -1.49
CA TYR A 212 -2.17 -17.15 -0.11
C TYR A 212 -3.14 -18.00 0.70
N GLU A 213 -2.67 -18.61 1.78
CA GLU A 213 -3.48 -19.48 2.66
C GLU A 213 -4.52 -18.69 3.46
N ASP A 214 -4.21 -17.42 3.74
CA ASP A 214 -5.09 -16.50 4.44
C ASP A 214 -5.64 -15.47 3.46
N ASN A 215 -6.94 -15.20 3.50
CA ASN A 215 -7.65 -14.18 2.68
C ASN A 215 -7.25 -12.71 3.04
N ARG A 216 -6.09 -12.49 3.63
CA ARG A 216 -5.65 -11.18 4.18
C ARG A 216 -5.45 -10.07 3.13
N TYR A 217 -5.41 -10.41 1.84
CA TYR A 217 -5.36 -9.40 0.77
C TYR A 217 -6.69 -8.70 0.50
N ASP A 218 -7.79 -9.27 0.99
CA ASP A 218 -9.11 -8.63 0.89
C ASP A 218 -9.33 -7.60 2.01
N GLU A 219 -8.67 -7.74 3.17
CA GLU A 219 -8.88 -6.89 4.35
C GLU A 219 -8.41 -5.43 4.15
N GLU A 220 -7.38 -5.16 3.34
CA GLU A 220 -6.93 -3.77 3.07
C GLU A 220 -7.91 -2.99 2.19
N ASP A 221 -8.59 -3.65 1.26
CA ASP A 221 -9.62 -3.03 0.42
C ASP A 221 -10.93 -2.88 1.20
N GLU A 222 -11.23 -3.81 2.13
CA GLU A 222 -12.43 -3.77 2.98
C GLU A 222 -12.41 -2.66 4.03
N ALA A 223 -11.22 -2.30 4.53
CA ALA A 223 -11.08 -1.20 5.50
C ALA A 223 -11.43 0.18 4.90
N LYS A 224 -11.47 0.31 3.58
CA LYS A 224 -11.86 1.53 2.86
C LYS A 224 -13.35 1.62 2.57
N GLU A 225 -14.09 0.50 2.59
CA GLU A 225 -15.53 0.48 2.38
C GLU A 225 -16.26 0.09 3.68
N GLU A 226 -17.05 1.01 4.22
CA GLU A 226 -17.90 0.79 5.41
C GLU A 226 -19.01 -0.27 5.20
N VAL A 227 -19.02 -0.93 4.05
CA VAL A 227 -20.05 -1.90 3.64
C VAL A 227 -19.48 -3.31 3.81
N ARG A 228 -20.02 -4.05 4.77
CA ARG A 228 -19.65 -5.45 5.02
C ARG A 228 -19.96 -6.32 3.80
N GLU A 229 -19.01 -7.14 3.38
CA GLU A 229 -19.28 -8.22 2.43
C GLU A 229 -20.31 -9.19 3.02
N GLN A 230 -21.32 -9.51 2.22
CA GLN A 230 -22.40 -10.39 2.62
C GLN A 230 -22.67 -11.40 1.51
N ASN A 231 -23.02 -12.63 1.89
CA ASN A 231 -23.64 -13.55 0.97
C ASN A 231 -25.12 -13.14 0.82
N LEU A 232 -25.43 -12.54 -0.32
CA LEU A 232 -26.78 -12.09 -0.61
C LEU A 232 -27.59 -13.24 -1.21
N PRO A 233 -28.84 -13.48 -0.73
CA PRO A 233 -29.75 -14.43 -1.36
C PRO A 233 -30.16 -13.92 -2.77
N LEU A 234 -30.86 -14.74 -3.53
CA LEU A 234 -31.48 -14.33 -4.77
C LEU A 234 -32.58 -13.33 -4.46
N LEU A 235 -32.40 -12.10 -4.89
CA LEU A 235 -33.33 -10.99 -4.72
C LEU A 235 -33.58 -10.34 -6.07
N GLU A 236 -34.80 -9.84 -6.27
CA GLU A 236 -35.24 -9.20 -7.51
C GLU A 236 -35.76 -7.79 -7.22
N ALA A 237 -35.68 -6.91 -8.23
CA ALA A 237 -36.27 -5.58 -8.17
C ALA A 237 -37.80 -5.69 -8.00
N GLY A 238 -38.37 -4.77 -7.23
CA GLY A 238 -39.80 -4.76 -6.91
C GLY A 238 -40.18 -5.58 -5.68
N MET A 239 -39.30 -6.44 -5.17
CA MET A 239 -39.56 -7.17 -3.91
C MET A 239 -39.76 -6.21 -2.75
N LYS A 240 -40.79 -6.48 -1.95
CA LYS A 240 -41.04 -5.79 -0.69
C LYS A 240 -40.58 -6.69 0.47
N ILE A 241 -39.64 -6.21 1.22
CA ILE A 241 -39.18 -6.87 2.45
C ILE A 241 -40.01 -6.30 3.59
N GLY A 242 -40.69 -7.19 4.33
CA GLY A 242 -41.48 -6.80 5.49
C GLY A 242 -40.67 -6.03 6.55
N GLN A 243 -41.23 -5.77 7.70
CA GLN A 243 -40.63 -4.90 8.73
C GLN A 243 -39.14 -5.18 8.98
N PRO A 244 -38.21 -4.33 8.49
CA PRO A 244 -36.79 -4.55 8.69
C PRO A 244 -36.40 -4.24 10.16
N LYS A 245 -35.44 -4.99 10.68
CA LYS A 245 -34.84 -4.65 11.97
C LYS A 245 -33.91 -3.45 11.78
N ILE A 246 -34.27 -2.31 12.37
CA ILE A 246 -33.50 -1.08 12.28
C ILE A 246 -32.53 -0.99 13.45
N SER A 247 -31.27 -0.67 13.16
CA SER A 247 -30.26 -0.34 14.17
C SER A 247 -29.61 1.01 13.84
N LEU A 248 -29.60 1.91 14.81
CA LEU A 248 -28.83 3.15 14.75
C LEU A 248 -27.51 2.92 15.48
N ARG A 249 -26.39 3.26 14.84
CA ARG A 249 -25.08 3.15 15.46
C ARG A 249 -24.47 4.53 15.59
N GLU A 250 -24.12 4.88 16.80
CA GLU A 250 -23.31 6.06 17.07
C GLU A 250 -21.84 5.72 16.89
N GLY A 251 -21.13 6.60 16.20
CA GLY A 251 -19.69 6.54 16.00
C GLY A 251 -19.03 7.86 16.33
N LYS A 252 -17.81 7.80 16.84
CA LYS A 252 -16.96 8.98 17.01
C LYS A 252 -15.84 8.92 15.96
N THR A 253 -15.55 10.06 15.34
CA THR A 253 -14.35 10.19 14.53
C THR A 253 -13.12 9.98 15.41
N LYS A 254 -12.18 9.19 14.90
CA LYS A 254 -10.89 8.97 15.56
C LYS A 254 -9.81 9.73 14.81
N PRO A 255 -8.78 10.24 15.51
CA PRO A 255 -7.62 10.76 14.83
C PRO A 255 -6.97 9.66 13.96
N PRO A 256 -6.15 10.03 12.96
CA PRO A 256 -5.37 9.05 12.22
C PRO A 256 -4.53 8.18 13.17
N ALA A 257 -4.33 6.92 12.82
CA ALA A 257 -3.45 6.04 13.58
C ALA A 257 -2.00 6.56 13.55
N HIS A 258 -1.23 6.24 14.60
CA HIS A 258 0.20 6.50 14.60
C HIS A 258 0.88 5.72 13.46
N PHE A 259 2.03 6.22 13.02
CA PHE A 259 2.82 5.49 12.03
C PHE A 259 3.33 4.17 12.58
N THR A 260 3.32 3.16 11.75
CA THR A 260 4.20 1.98 11.85
C THR A 260 5.38 2.17 10.90
N GLU A 261 6.42 1.34 10.95
CA GLU A 261 7.50 1.44 9.96
C GLU A 261 6.98 1.26 8.53
N GLY A 262 6.07 0.33 8.30
CA GLY A 262 5.46 0.12 6.99
C GLY A 262 4.70 1.35 6.48
N THR A 263 3.90 1.99 7.33
CA THR A 263 3.16 3.20 6.92
C THR A 263 4.06 4.44 6.81
N LEU A 264 5.16 4.50 7.60
CA LEU A 264 6.17 5.54 7.45
C LEU A 264 6.92 5.40 6.12
N LEU A 265 7.32 4.19 5.73
CA LEU A 265 7.90 3.92 4.41
C LEU A 265 6.97 4.38 3.28
N SER A 266 5.66 4.09 3.39
CA SER A 266 4.66 4.57 2.43
C SER A 266 4.58 6.09 2.35
N ALA A 267 4.68 6.76 3.51
CA ALA A 267 4.68 8.22 3.58
C ALA A 267 5.96 8.83 2.98
N MET A 268 7.12 8.17 3.17
CA MET A 268 8.37 8.58 2.55
C MET A 268 8.36 8.38 1.03
N GLU A 269 7.78 7.27 0.56
CA GLU A 269 7.65 6.98 -0.88
C GLU A 269 6.67 7.93 -1.58
N ASN A 270 5.56 8.27 -0.92
CA ASN A 270 4.57 9.20 -1.45
C ASN A 270 4.21 10.26 -0.41
N PRO A 271 5.04 11.31 -0.25
CA PRO A 271 4.85 12.35 0.75
C PRO A 271 3.79 13.40 0.37
N VAL A 272 3.18 13.32 -0.81
CA VAL A 272 2.26 14.34 -1.35
C VAL A 272 1.14 14.72 -0.38
N ARG A 273 0.60 13.77 0.39
CA ARG A 273 -0.45 14.06 1.38
C ARG A 273 -0.01 14.94 2.53
N TYR A 274 1.30 15.05 2.76
CA TYR A 274 1.93 15.83 3.84
C TYR A 274 2.49 17.15 3.34
N MET A 275 2.41 17.43 2.03
CA MET A 275 2.79 18.71 1.44
C MET A 275 1.71 19.76 1.69
N GLU A 276 2.14 20.96 2.07
CA GLU A 276 1.29 22.14 2.18
C GLU A 276 1.04 22.74 0.80
N ASN A 277 2.11 22.90 0.02
CA ASN A 277 2.02 23.33 -1.37
C ASN A 277 1.95 22.09 -2.28
N ARG A 278 0.79 21.92 -2.93
CA ARG A 278 0.54 20.82 -3.87
C ARG A 278 0.55 21.30 -5.31
N ASP A 279 1.47 22.18 -5.65
CA ASP A 279 1.70 22.54 -7.04
C ASP A 279 1.97 21.28 -7.88
N SER A 280 1.35 21.21 -9.05
CA SER A 280 1.38 20.01 -9.90
C SER A 280 2.81 19.65 -10.36
N SER A 281 3.69 20.64 -10.51
CA SER A 281 5.08 20.42 -10.88
C SER A 281 5.88 19.80 -9.73
N LEU A 282 5.71 20.29 -8.50
CA LEU A 282 6.35 19.74 -7.31
C LEU A 282 5.85 18.31 -7.01
N VAL A 283 4.53 18.11 -7.09
CA VAL A 283 3.91 16.79 -6.89
C VAL A 283 4.43 15.78 -7.90
N LYS A 284 4.50 16.17 -9.17
CA LYS A 284 5.05 15.31 -10.23
C LYS A 284 6.51 14.99 -9.99
N THR A 285 7.32 16.01 -9.69
CA THR A 285 8.76 15.84 -9.50
C THR A 285 9.09 14.92 -8.33
N ILE A 286 8.45 15.13 -7.16
CA ILE A 286 8.72 14.25 -6.00
C ILE A 286 8.26 12.82 -6.22
N GLY A 287 7.20 12.63 -7.02
CA GLY A 287 6.75 11.31 -7.45
C GLY A 287 7.74 10.63 -8.39
N GLU A 288 8.29 11.38 -9.37
CA GLU A 288 9.33 10.88 -10.31
C GLU A 288 10.65 10.59 -9.59
N ALA A 289 11.00 11.36 -8.56
CA ALA A 289 12.19 11.13 -7.72
C ALA A 289 12.02 9.95 -6.74
N GLY A 290 10.82 9.37 -6.65
CA GLY A 290 10.52 8.26 -5.76
C GLY A 290 10.31 8.65 -4.29
N GLY A 291 10.01 9.92 -4.00
CA GLY A 291 9.68 10.42 -2.66
C GLY A 291 10.88 10.91 -1.85
N LEU A 292 10.81 10.75 -0.54
CA LEU A 292 11.87 11.12 0.41
C LEU A 292 12.83 9.95 0.62
N GLY A 293 14.10 10.16 0.34
CA GLY A 293 15.12 9.11 0.34
C GLY A 293 14.91 8.10 -0.79
N THR A 294 15.94 7.33 -1.08
CA THR A 294 15.87 6.25 -2.07
C THR A 294 15.44 4.94 -1.43
N VAL A 295 15.03 3.97 -2.22
CA VAL A 295 14.73 2.62 -1.77
C VAL A 295 15.87 2.03 -0.94
N ALA A 296 17.14 2.30 -1.34
CA ALA A 296 18.32 1.81 -0.65
C ALA A 296 18.59 2.50 0.70
N THR A 297 18.09 3.73 0.92
CA THR A 297 18.47 4.55 2.08
C THR A 297 17.37 4.70 3.13
N ARG A 298 16.10 4.51 2.79
CA ARG A 298 14.97 4.71 3.73
C ARG A 298 15.10 3.91 5.00
N ALA A 299 15.49 2.64 4.91
CA ALA A 299 15.67 1.78 6.08
C ALA A 299 16.74 2.33 7.02
N ASP A 300 17.86 2.80 6.48
CA ASP A 300 18.96 3.38 7.27
C ASP A 300 18.59 4.75 7.87
N ILE A 301 17.80 5.55 7.15
CA ILE A 301 17.27 6.82 7.67
C ILE A 301 16.36 6.56 8.89
N ILE A 302 15.42 5.64 8.79
CA ILE A 302 14.51 5.27 9.90
C ILE A 302 15.33 4.73 11.08
N GLU A 303 16.25 3.81 10.84
CA GLU A 303 17.14 3.25 11.86
C GLU A 303 17.96 4.34 12.56
N LYS A 304 18.50 5.31 11.80
CA LYS A 304 19.25 6.45 12.35
C LYS A 304 18.36 7.32 13.25
N LEU A 305 17.11 7.55 12.89
CA LEU A 305 16.18 8.31 13.73
C LEU A 305 15.92 7.61 15.08
N PHE A 306 15.78 6.28 15.09
CA PHE A 306 15.68 5.50 16.33
C PHE A 306 16.96 5.55 17.14
N ARG A 307 18.12 5.30 16.54
CA ARG A 307 19.42 5.34 17.22
C ARG A 307 19.77 6.70 17.80
N SER A 308 19.29 7.77 17.16
CA SER A 308 19.48 9.14 17.66
C SER A 308 18.47 9.53 18.74
N PHE A 309 17.60 8.61 19.17
CA PHE A 309 16.54 8.86 20.14
C PHE A 309 15.60 9.99 19.71
N LEU A 310 15.31 10.09 18.42
CA LEU A 310 14.29 11.00 17.88
C LEU A 310 12.93 10.30 17.73
N LEU A 311 12.98 9.01 17.46
CA LEU A 311 11.78 8.15 17.40
C LEU A 311 11.85 7.08 18.48
N GLU A 312 10.70 6.67 19.00
CA GLU A 312 10.50 5.53 19.89
C GLU A 312 9.35 4.67 19.42
N LYS A 313 9.39 3.37 19.73
CA LYS A 313 8.30 2.43 19.46
C LYS A 313 7.51 2.13 20.72
N LYS A 314 6.17 2.04 20.59
CA LYS A 314 5.26 1.46 21.57
C LYS A 314 4.45 0.37 20.87
N GLY A 315 4.84 -0.88 21.05
CA GLY A 315 4.38 -1.96 20.19
C GLY A 315 4.87 -1.76 18.76
N ASN A 316 3.96 -1.73 17.78
CA ASN A 316 4.28 -1.48 16.37
C ASN A 316 4.17 0.01 15.98
N GLU A 317 3.67 0.86 16.88
CA GLU A 317 3.46 2.27 16.61
C GLU A 317 4.71 3.10 16.90
N ILE A 318 4.92 4.15 16.11
CA ILE A 318 6.06 5.08 16.18
C ILE A 318 5.61 6.39 16.80
N TYR A 319 6.39 6.87 17.76
CA TYR A 319 6.17 8.12 18.47
C TYR A 319 7.41 9.01 18.41
N LEU A 320 7.16 10.33 18.44
CA LEU A 320 8.22 11.32 18.63
C LEU A 320 8.61 11.38 20.11
N THR A 321 9.91 11.34 20.39
CA THR A 321 10.45 11.56 21.71
C THR A 321 10.37 13.04 22.13
N SER A 322 10.57 13.34 23.40
CA SER A 322 10.69 14.73 23.87
C SER A 322 11.82 15.48 23.20
N LYS A 323 12.97 14.82 22.99
CA LYS A 323 14.12 15.34 22.25
C LYS A 323 13.72 15.74 20.81
N ALA A 324 13.00 14.87 20.09
CA ALA A 324 12.54 15.18 18.73
C ALA A 324 11.60 16.39 18.71
N ARG A 325 10.68 16.49 19.67
CA ARG A 325 9.74 17.62 19.76
C ARG A 325 10.45 18.94 20.02
N GLN A 326 11.50 18.95 20.84
CA GLN A 326 12.33 20.12 21.06
C GLN A 326 13.12 20.48 19.80
N LEU A 327 13.78 19.49 19.17
CA LEU A 327 14.52 19.71 17.94
C LEU A 327 13.62 20.31 16.84
N LEU A 328 12.40 19.78 16.66
CA LEU A 328 11.46 20.27 15.65
C LEU A 328 10.98 21.72 15.90
N LYS A 329 11.09 22.23 17.13
CA LYS A 329 10.82 23.66 17.38
C LYS A 329 11.95 24.56 16.91
N LEU A 330 13.19 24.07 16.97
CA LEU A 330 14.40 24.80 16.61
C LEU A 330 14.76 24.71 15.13
N VAL A 331 14.30 23.64 14.45
CA VAL A 331 14.58 23.44 13.01
C VAL A 331 13.79 24.44 12.19
N PRO A 332 14.41 25.17 11.26
CA PRO A 332 13.75 26.06 10.31
C PRO A 332 12.59 25.39 9.56
N ALA A 333 11.59 26.21 9.23
CA ALA A 333 10.31 25.71 8.70
C ALA A 333 10.47 24.88 7.41
N ASP A 334 11.35 25.32 6.51
CA ASP A 334 11.55 24.68 5.20
C ASP A 334 12.16 23.28 5.31
N LEU A 335 13.05 23.06 6.27
CA LEU A 335 13.66 21.76 6.51
C LEU A 335 12.66 20.70 7.03
N LYS A 336 11.48 21.13 7.47
CA LYS A 336 10.41 20.25 7.96
C LYS A 336 9.44 19.82 6.87
N LYS A 337 9.61 20.32 5.63
CA LYS A 337 8.64 20.16 4.54
C LYS A 337 9.19 19.33 3.39
N PRO A 338 8.41 18.40 2.83
CA PRO A 338 8.82 17.65 1.65
C PRO A 338 9.08 18.52 0.43
N GLU A 339 8.49 19.71 0.38
CA GLU A 339 8.60 20.67 -0.73
C GLU A 339 10.03 21.09 -1.00
N LEU A 340 10.87 21.18 0.02
CA LEU A 340 12.29 21.51 -0.17
C LEU A 340 12.99 20.44 -1.01
N THR A 341 12.79 19.17 -0.66
CA THR A 341 13.33 18.06 -1.45
C THR A 341 12.77 18.07 -2.87
N ALA A 342 11.46 18.27 -3.04
CA ALA A 342 10.82 18.34 -4.35
C ALA A 342 11.40 19.48 -5.22
N SER A 343 11.66 20.66 -4.62
CA SER A 343 12.25 21.80 -5.31
C SER A 343 13.69 21.51 -5.76
N TRP A 344 14.50 20.87 -4.92
CA TRP A 344 15.87 20.53 -5.28
C TRP A 344 15.91 19.44 -6.37
N GLU A 345 15.07 18.42 -6.29
CA GLU A 345 14.96 17.40 -7.33
C GLU A 345 14.51 18.01 -8.67
N MET A 346 13.61 18.99 -8.65
CA MET A 346 13.20 19.70 -9.86
C MET A 346 14.39 20.45 -10.49
N GLN A 347 15.19 21.12 -9.68
CA GLN A 347 16.37 21.85 -10.16
C GLN A 347 17.45 20.90 -10.70
N LEU A 348 17.68 19.75 -10.05
CA LEU A 348 18.59 18.72 -10.54
C LEU A 348 18.13 18.14 -11.88
N ASN A 349 16.83 17.93 -12.05
CA ASN A 349 16.22 17.53 -13.32
C ASN A 349 16.43 18.59 -14.42
N ASP A 350 16.32 19.87 -14.07
CA ASP A 350 16.57 20.98 -15.01
C ASP A 350 18.03 21.06 -15.41
N ILE A 351 18.95 20.75 -14.50
CA ILE A 351 20.40 20.65 -14.83
C ILE A 351 20.62 19.47 -15.80
N ALA A 352 20.04 18.31 -15.54
CA ALA A 352 20.16 17.13 -16.42
C ALA A 352 19.61 17.40 -17.84
N LYS A 353 18.58 18.25 -17.96
CA LYS A 353 17.98 18.67 -19.22
C LYS A 353 18.65 19.89 -19.86
N GLY A 354 19.72 20.42 -19.27
CA GLY A 354 20.43 21.61 -19.77
C GLY A 354 19.67 22.94 -19.61
N LYS A 355 18.60 22.97 -18.82
CA LYS A 355 17.79 24.18 -18.58
C LYS A 355 18.32 25.07 -17.46
N LYS A 356 19.08 24.50 -16.54
CA LYS A 356 19.75 25.19 -15.42
C LYS A 356 21.23 24.84 -15.40
N ARG A 357 22.07 25.80 -15.04
CA ARG A 357 23.51 25.58 -14.88
C ARG A 357 23.80 25.02 -13.49
N ARG A 358 24.72 24.04 -13.41
CA ARG A 358 25.14 23.41 -12.16
C ARG A 358 25.78 24.39 -11.18
N ASP A 359 26.60 25.34 -11.67
CA ASP A 359 27.27 26.32 -10.83
C ASP A 359 26.29 27.25 -10.13
N VAL A 360 25.23 27.69 -10.84
CA VAL A 360 24.14 28.51 -10.27
C VAL A 360 23.45 27.72 -9.13
N PHE A 361 23.08 26.48 -9.37
CA PHE A 361 22.46 25.64 -8.34
C PHE A 361 23.38 25.47 -7.11
N MET A 362 24.68 25.23 -7.33
CA MET A 362 25.64 25.09 -6.24
C MET A 362 25.81 26.37 -5.43
N GLU A 363 25.73 27.54 -6.06
CA GLU A 363 25.77 28.82 -5.36
C GLU A 363 24.51 29.03 -4.52
N GLU A 364 23.32 28.73 -5.08
CA GLU A 364 22.07 28.80 -4.33
C GLU A 364 22.09 27.90 -3.08
N ILE A 365 22.60 26.65 -3.19
CA ILE A 365 22.73 25.74 -2.04
C ILE A 365 23.71 26.28 -1.00
N ARG A 366 24.83 26.89 -1.42
CA ARG A 366 25.78 27.53 -0.49
C ARG A 366 25.17 28.72 0.24
N SER A 367 24.51 29.61 -0.50
CA SER A 367 23.81 30.77 0.09
C SER A 367 22.75 30.33 1.08
N TYR A 368 21.90 29.36 0.68
CA TYR A 368 20.91 28.79 1.57
C TYR A 368 21.53 28.18 2.85
N SER A 369 22.67 27.50 2.72
CA SER A 369 23.35 26.90 3.89
C SER A 369 23.91 27.97 4.85
N VAL A 370 24.38 29.12 4.32
CA VAL A 370 24.84 30.26 5.14
C VAL A 370 23.66 30.92 5.85
N GLU A 371 22.59 31.25 5.10
CA GLU A 371 21.37 31.85 5.65
C GLU A 371 20.77 30.98 6.77
N LEU A 372 20.68 29.67 6.53
CA LEU A 372 20.20 28.70 7.52
C LEU A 372 21.05 28.65 8.79
N ASN A 373 22.38 28.70 8.64
CA ASN A 373 23.28 28.71 9.77
C ASN A 373 23.17 30.01 10.59
N ASP A 374 22.97 31.14 9.92
CA ASP A 374 22.80 32.44 10.59
C ASP A 374 21.42 32.51 11.28
N GLU A 375 20.34 32.00 10.66
CA GLU A 375 19.03 31.86 11.29
C GLU A 375 19.11 31.04 12.59
N ILE A 376 19.73 29.86 12.53
CA ILE A 376 19.88 29.00 13.71
C ILE A 376 20.72 29.65 14.82
N LYS A 377 21.73 30.45 14.47
CA LYS A 377 22.57 31.15 15.47
C LYS A 377 21.85 32.33 16.11
N THR A 378 20.93 32.95 15.39
CA THR A 378 20.18 34.13 15.88
C THR A 378 18.90 33.75 16.63
N GLU A 379 18.42 32.51 16.52
CA GLU A 379 17.32 32.02 17.37
C GLU A 379 17.81 31.96 18.83
N GLU A 380 17.48 32.96 19.61
CA GLU A 380 17.55 32.91 21.08
C GLU A 380 16.51 31.94 21.62
N GLY A 381 16.84 30.66 21.61
CA GLY A 381 16.00 29.61 22.19
C GLY A 381 16.00 29.76 23.69
N THR A 382 14.88 30.13 24.28
CA THR A 382 14.56 29.88 25.68
C THR A 382 14.47 28.35 25.85
N PHE A 383 15.50 27.78 26.47
CA PHE A 383 15.57 26.36 26.88
C PHE A 383 14.74 26.12 28.14
#